data_d1a7268a11129ca410c9431336548149
#
_entry.id   d1a7268a11129ca410c9431336548149
#
_cell.length_a   1.000
_cell.length_b   1.000
_cell.length_c   1.000
_cell.angle_alpha   90.00
_cell.angle_beta   90.00
_cell.angle_gamma   90.00
#
_symmetry.space_group_name_H-M   'P 1'
#
loop_
_entity.id
_entity.type
_entity.pdbx_description
1 polymer ?
#
loop_
_entity_poly.entity_id
_entity_poly.type
_entity_poly.pdbx_seq_one_letter_code
_entity_poly.pdbx_strand_id
1 'polypeptide(L)'
;MIVDGLEKMHYKLLPEGQSSHSVLFVEHAEQLKAPHCHIIYAVPISLLFNVNLGDSFAETDVIPMVKINEQDGITPCQDGREALQEVVRRRVQIESIFANPAIVMQLIETSGGSVRDLLRLVRFACDESDTIIERDHAESVILRLMREYDRLVKDEDFALLAKINGTRQVPGDEASGRLLHHRLVLEYFNGERWADLHPAVRLSPRVQKILKP
;
A
#
# COMPACT_ATOMS: atom_id res chain seq x y z
N MET A 1 19.46 -14.24 -7.62
CA MET A 1 19.51 -13.69 -6.25
C MET A 1 18.38 -12.69 -6.09
N ILE A 2 17.71 -12.63 -4.94
CA ILE A 2 16.72 -11.58 -4.66
C ILE A 2 17.30 -10.71 -3.54
N VAL A 3 17.32 -9.39 -3.77
CA VAL A 3 17.78 -8.38 -2.80
C VAL A 3 16.56 -7.57 -2.40
N ASP A 4 16.05 -7.85 -1.20
CA ASP A 4 14.89 -7.20 -0.59
C ASP A 4 15.34 -6.26 0.53
N GLY A 5 14.53 -5.28 0.85
CA GLY A 5 14.76 -4.34 1.96
C GLY A 5 15.42 -3.02 1.56
N LEU A 6 15.91 -2.88 0.33
CA LEU A 6 16.45 -1.59 -0.14
C LEU A 6 15.37 -0.52 -0.28
N GLU A 7 14.11 -0.92 -0.46
CA GLU A 7 12.96 -0.03 -0.47
C GLU A 7 12.72 0.67 0.89
N LYS A 8 13.33 0.15 1.96
CA LYS A 8 13.25 0.72 3.33
C LYS A 8 14.31 1.77 3.60
N MET A 9 15.24 1.98 2.67
CA MET A 9 16.22 3.05 2.79
C MET A 9 15.54 4.40 2.99
N HIS A 10 16.08 5.19 3.91
CA HIS A 10 15.58 6.54 4.14
C HIS A 10 15.73 7.41 2.88
N TYR A 11 14.60 7.91 2.41
CA TYR A 11 14.60 8.94 1.38
C TYR A 11 15.24 10.22 1.95
N LYS A 12 16.32 10.68 1.33
CA LYS A 12 16.97 11.94 1.62
C LYS A 12 17.17 12.70 0.34
N LEU A 13 16.77 13.95 0.32
CA LEU A 13 17.16 14.87 -0.73
C LEU A 13 18.60 15.33 -0.45
N LEU A 14 19.48 15.13 -1.43
CA LEU A 14 20.88 15.52 -1.33
C LEU A 14 21.05 16.99 -1.78
N PRO A 15 22.18 17.66 -1.44
CA PRO A 15 22.40 19.06 -1.77
C PRO A 15 22.30 19.38 -3.27
N GLU A 16 22.55 18.40 -4.13
CA GLU A 16 22.51 18.53 -5.59
C GLU A 16 21.09 18.29 -6.18
N GLY A 17 20.05 18.18 -5.35
CA GLY A 17 18.67 17.98 -5.76
C GLY A 17 18.31 16.53 -6.12
N GLN A 18 19.25 15.61 -5.99
CA GLN A 18 19.02 14.18 -6.21
C GLN A 18 18.54 13.50 -4.94
N SER A 19 17.81 12.39 -5.09
CA SER A 19 17.44 11.56 -3.94
C SER A 19 18.49 10.49 -3.64
N SER A 20 18.61 10.08 -2.39
CA SER A 20 19.44 8.92 -2.02
C SER A 20 19.09 7.65 -2.81
N HIS A 21 17.84 7.49 -3.21
CA HIS A 21 17.37 6.37 -4.04
C HIS A 21 17.85 6.49 -5.47
N SER A 22 17.76 7.67 -6.11
CA SER A 22 18.26 7.87 -7.47
C SER A 22 19.77 7.69 -7.57
N VAL A 23 20.53 8.15 -6.59
CA VAL A 23 21.98 7.90 -6.54
C VAL A 23 22.28 6.40 -6.49
N LEU A 24 21.62 5.64 -5.62
CA LEU A 24 21.86 4.19 -5.53
C LEU A 24 21.46 3.45 -6.81
N PHE A 25 20.23 3.67 -7.30
CA PHE A 25 19.65 2.83 -8.35
C PHE A 25 19.93 3.34 -9.78
N VAL A 26 20.39 4.57 -9.93
CA VAL A 26 20.75 5.14 -11.24
C VAL A 26 22.25 5.34 -11.37
N GLU A 27 22.87 6.14 -10.49
CA GLU A 27 24.30 6.44 -10.61
C GLU A 27 25.18 5.23 -10.29
N HIS A 28 24.76 4.40 -9.34
CA HIS A 28 25.45 3.17 -8.97
C HIS A 28 24.85 1.89 -9.59
N ALA A 29 24.04 2.03 -10.66
CA ALA A 29 23.41 0.88 -11.33
C ALA A 29 24.44 -0.15 -11.84
N GLU A 30 25.58 0.29 -12.35
CA GLU A 30 26.63 -0.61 -12.83
C GLU A 30 27.22 -1.46 -11.69
N GLN A 31 27.39 -0.89 -10.50
CA GLN A 31 27.84 -1.65 -9.32
C GLN A 31 26.80 -2.66 -8.86
N LEU A 32 25.52 -2.31 -8.96
CA LEU A 32 24.41 -3.22 -8.64
C LEU A 32 24.34 -4.38 -9.65
N LYS A 33 24.71 -4.17 -10.90
CA LYS A 33 24.76 -5.19 -11.96
C LYS A 33 26.07 -5.99 -12.00
N ALA A 34 27.12 -5.56 -11.31
CA ALA A 34 28.43 -6.18 -11.35
C ALA A 34 28.49 -7.67 -10.95
N PRO A 35 27.65 -8.19 -10.03
CA PRO A 35 27.66 -9.62 -9.74
C PRO A 35 27.25 -10.48 -10.95
N HIS A 36 28.03 -11.51 -11.28
CA HIS A 36 27.77 -12.40 -12.39
C HIS A 36 26.63 -13.40 -12.10
N CYS A 37 25.43 -12.92 -11.86
CA CYS A 37 24.23 -13.74 -11.62
C CYS A 37 22.96 -12.94 -11.95
N HIS A 38 21.83 -13.65 -12.12
CA HIS A 38 20.52 -13.01 -12.21
C HIS A 38 20.13 -12.41 -10.87
N ILE A 39 19.79 -11.12 -10.84
CA ILE A 39 19.44 -10.40 -9.61
C ILE A 39 18.10 -9.70 -9.81
N ILE A 40 17.26 -9.76 -8.78
CA ILE A 40 16.02 -8.99 -8.65
C ILE A 40 16.19 -8.07 -7.45
N TYR A 41 15.99 -6.78 -7.65
CA TYR A 41 16.01 -5.74 -6.60
C TYR A 41 14.60 -5.28 -6.29
N ALA A 42 14.21 -5.32 -5.01
CA ALA A 42 13.04 -4.60 -4.54
C ALA A 42 13.41 -3.13 -4.34
N VAL A 43 12.70 -2.23 -5.02
CA VAL A 43 12.96 -0.79 -5.01
C VAL A 43 11.73 -0.01 -4.57
N PRO A 44 11.90 1.21 -4.00
CA PRO A 44 10.76 2.05 -3.65
C PRO A 44 9.95 2.44 -4.89
N ILE A 45 8.62 2.32 -4.81
CA ILE A 45 7.72 2.69 -5.92
C ILE A 45 7.87 4.16 -6.33
N SER A 46 8.20 5.05 -5.39
CA SER A 46 8.44 6.47 -5.66
C SER A 46 9.57 6.72 -6.67
N LEU A 47 10.49 5.77 -6.82
CA LEU A 47 11.59 5.91 -7.76
C LEU A 47 11.11 5.95 -9.23
N LEU A 48 10.03 5.24 -9.55
CA LEU A 48 9.43 5.22 -10.89
C LEU A 48 8.88 6.58 -11.35
N PHE A 49 8.65 7.51 -10.43
CA PHE A 49 8.13 8.84 -10.73
C PHE A 49 9.23 9.88 -10.92
N ASN A 50 10.47 9.54 -10.58
CA ASN A 50 11.60 10.47 -10.59
C ASN A 50 12.66 10.12 -11.64
N VAL A 51 12.72 8.85 -12.06
CA VAL A 51 13.76 8.36 -12.96
C VAL A 51 13.23 7.27 -13.89
N ASN A 52 13.83 7.16 -15.08
CA ASN A 52 13.58 6.06 -16.00
C ASN A 52 14.49 4.88 -15.66
N LEU A 53 14.01 3.93 -14.89
CA LEU A 53 14.78 2.73 -14.52
C LEU A 53 15.09 1.82 -15.71
N GLY A 54 14.32 1.88 -16.79
CA GLY A 54 14.54 1.12 -18.02
C GLY A 54 15.87 1.42 -18.70
N ASP A 55 16.46 2.59 -18.45
CA ASP A 55 17.78 2.93 -18.97
C ASP A 55 18.91 2.20 -18.21
N SER A 56 18.64 1.75 -17.00
CA SER A 56 19.63 1.12 -16.12
C SER A 56 19.41 -0.37 -15.92
N PHE A 57 18.18 -0.87 -15.95
CA PHE A 57 17.82 -2.27 -15.72
C PHE A 57 17.01 -2.83 -16.88
N ALA A 58 17.18 -4.14 -17.16
CA ALA A 58 16.54 -4.81 -18.30
C ALA A 58 15.00 -4.83 -18.20
N GLU A 59 14.46 -5.01 -17.01
CA GLU A 59 13.03 -5.07 -16.75
C GLU A 59 12.71 -4.37 -15.43
N THR A 60 11.56 -3.73 -15.38
CA THR A 60 11.03 -3.07 -14.19
C THR A 60 9.53 -3.33 -14.09
N ASP A 61 9.12 -4.01 -13.03
CA ASP A 61 7.73 -4.32 -12.75
C ASP A 61 7.26 -3.71 -11.44
N VAL A 62 5.99 -3.33 -11.39
CA VAL A 62 5.33 -2.93 -10.14
C VAL A 62 4.50 -4.08 -9.62
N ILE A 63 4.73 -4.48 -8.37
CA ILE A 63 3.89 -5.44 -7.66
C ILE A 63 2.65 -4.68 -7.16
N PRO A 64 1.45 -4.92 -7.75
CA PRO A 64 0.25 -4.23 -7.34
C PRO A 64 -0.27 -4.76 -6.00
N MET A 65 -1.17 -4.02 -5.37
CA MET A 65 -1.94 -4.53 -4.23
C MET A 65 -2.90 -5.64 -4.66
N VAL A 66 -3.27 -6.50 -3.73
CA VAL A 66 -4.29 -7.53 -3.98
C VAL A 66 -5.63 -6.84 -4.20
N LYS A 67 -6.22 -7.05 -5.37
CA LYS A 67 -7.50 -6.45 -5.73
C LYS A 67 -8.63 -7.06 -4.88
N ILE A 68 -9.29 -6.27 -4.06
CA ILE A 68 -10.43 -6.69 -3.21
C ILE A 68 -11.78 -6.20 -3.75
N ASN A 69 -11.75 -5.19 -4.61
CA ASN A 69 -12.89 -4.70 -5.38
C ASN A 69 -12.46 -4.50 -6.83
N GLU A 70 -13.41 -4.47 -7.75
CA GLU A 70 -13.17 -4.07 -9.13
C GLU A 70 -12.88 -2.55 -9.20
N GLN A 71 -12.50 -2.07 -10.37
CA GLN A 71 -12.13 -0.66 -10.59
C GLN A 71 -13.26 0.33 -10.26
N ASP A 72 -14.51 -0.12 -10.30
CA ASP A 72 -15.67 0.69 -9.86
C ASP A 72 -15.63 1.00 -8.35
N GLY A 73 -14.83 0.27 -7.57
CA GLY A 73 -14.69 0.41 -6.12
C GLY A 73 -15.87 -0.16 -5.33
N ILE A 74 -16.84 -0.78 -5.99
CA ILE A 74 -18.10 -1.27 -5.42
C ILE A 74 -18.22 -2.80 -5.58
N THR A 75 -17.96 -3.31 -6.77
CA THR A 75 -18.08 -4.74 -7.08
C THR A 75 -16.95 -5.52 -6.39
N PRO A 76 -17.28 -6.49 -5.51
CA PRO A 76 -16.27 -7.29 -4.83
C PRO A 76 -15.45 -8.15 -5.80
N CYS A 77 -14.14 -8.19 -5.65
CA CYS A 77 -13.27 -9.17 -6.29
C CYS A 77 -13.12 -10.38 -5.36
N GLN A 78 -13.86 -11.44 -5.64
CA GLN A 78 -13.93 -12.59 -4.76
C GLN A 78 -12.58 -13.30 -4.63
N ASP A 79 -11.87 -13.52 -5.72
CA ASP A 79 -10.56 -14.19 -5.71
C ASP A 79 -9.54 -13.47 -4.80
N GLY A 80 -9.49 -12.15 -4.86
CA GLY A 80 -8.59 -11.36 -4.02
C GLY A 80 -8.97 -11.39 -2.54
N ARG A 81 -10.28 -11.36 -2.24
CA ARG A 81 -10.79 -11.48 -0.86
C ARG A 81 -10.48 -12.85 -0.28
N GLU A 82 -10.68 -13.93 -1.05
CA GLU A 82 -10.36 -15.30 -0.64
C GLU A 82 -8.86 -15.49 -0.43
N ALA A 83 -8.03 -14.95 -1.34
CA ALA A 83 -6.58 -15.00 -1.20
C ALA A 83 -6.10 -14.32 0.09
N LEU A 84 -6.65 -13.15 0.43
CA LEU A 84 -6.30 -12.46 1.68
C LEU A 84 -6.83 -13.18 2.92
N GLN A 85 -8.02 -13.77 2.84
CA GLN A 85 -8.55 -14.60 3.93
C GLN A 85 -7.65 -15.81 4.17
N GLU A 86 -7.15 -16.45 3.11
CA GLU A 86 -6.20 -17.56 3.21
C GLU A 86 -4.86 -17.10 3.83
N VAL A 87 -4.39 -15.89 3.51
CA VAL A 87 -3.22 -15.29 4.18
C VAL A 87 -3.42 -15.19 5.69
N VAL A 88 -4.61 -14.78 6.14
CA VAL A 88 -4.94 -14.73 7.59
C VAL A 88 -5.02 -16.14 8.16
N ARG A 89 -5.73 -17.09 7.49
CA ARG A 89 -5.92 -18.48 7.95
C ARG A 89 -4.61 -19.22 8.17
N ARG A 90 -3.58 -18.94 7.36
CA ARG A 90 -2.25 -19.54 7.54
C ARG A 90 -1.49 -19.01 8.76
N ARG A 91 -1.99 -17.99 9.44
CA ARG A 91 -1.33 -17.36 10.60
C ARG A 91 -2.11 -17.54 11.89
N VAL A 92 -3.43 -17.57 11.80
CA VAL A 92 -4.32 -17.69 12.95
C VAL A 92 -5.49 -18.61 12.61
N GLN A 93 -6.00 -19.30 13.64
CA GLN A 93 -7.22 -20.10 13.51
C GLN A 93 -8.43 -19.16 13.61
N ILE A 94 -8.92 -18.70 12.45
CA ILE A 94 -9.97 -17.68 12.35
C ILE A 94 -11.17 -18.04 13.22
N GLU A 95 -11.63 -19.30 13.14
CA GLU A 95 -12.82 -19.79 13.80
C GLU A 95 -12.69 -19.84 15.35
N SER A 96 -11.45 -19.85 15.85
CA SER A 96 -11.17 -19.91 17.30
C SER A 96 -10.88 -18.52 17.88
N ILE A 97 -10.48 -17.56 17.05
CA ILE A 97 -9.99 -16.27 17.51
C ILE A 97 -11.02 -15.17 17.27
N PHE A 98 -11.78 -15.26 16.17
CA PHE A 98 -12.78 -14.26 15.82
C PHE A 98 -14.19 -14.75 16.13
N ALA A 99 -14.99 -13.92 16.78
CA ALA A 99 -16.38 -14.23 17.10
C ALA A 99 -17.24 -14.45 15.85
N ASN A 100 -16.87 -13.82 14.72
CA ASN A 100 -17.58 -13.94 13.46
C ASN A 100 -16.60 -13.76 12.28
N PRO A 101 -16.66 -14.62 11.24
CA PRO A 101 -15.84 -14.45 10.02
C PRO A 101 -16.00 -13.09 9.32
N ALA A 102 -17.14 -12.41 9.48
CA ALA A 102 -17.37 -11.07 8.93
C ALA A 102 -16.38 -10.02 9.49
N ILE A 103 -15.84 -10.24 10.70
CA ILE A 103 -14.82 -9.37 11.31
C ILE A 103 -13.53 -9.44 10.47
N VAL A 104 -13.11 -10.64 10.07
CA VAL A 104 -11.94 -10.81 9.21
C VAL A 104 -12.16 -10.12 7.87
N MET A 105 -13.36 -10.23 7.29
CA MET A 105 -13.69 -9.55 6.04
C MET A 105 -13.63 -8.03 6.19
N GLN A 106 -14.09 -7.47 7.29
CA GLN A 106 -13.97 -6.04 7.60
C GLN A 106 -12.50 -5.58 7.67
N LEU A 107 -11.60 -6.39 8.26
CA LEU A 107 -10.16 -6.10 8.28
C LEU A 107 -9.55 -6.18 6.87
N ILE A 108 -9.97 -7.16 6.06
CA ILE A 108 -9.55 -7.28 4.65
C ILE A 108 -9.98 -6.04 3.86
N GLU A 109 -11.22 -5.62 3.97
CA GLU A 109 -11.74 -4.42 3.29
C GLU A 109 -10.99 -3.16 3.74
N THR A 110 -10.72 -3.03 5.03
CA THR A 110 -9.97 -1.89 5.58
C THR A 110 -8.51 -1.87 5.13
N SER A 111 -7.91 -3.04 4.86
CA SER A 111 -6.53 -3.12 4.36
C SER A 111 -6.37 -2.61 2.93
N GLY A 112 -7.47 -2.51 2.16
CA GLY A 112 -7.42 -2.15 0.75
C GLY A 112 -6.62 -3.13 -0.11
N GLY A 113 -6.40 -4.36 0.34
CA GLY A 113 -5.56 -5.34 -0.36
C GLY A 113 -4.07 -5.27 0.02
N SER A 114 -3.68 -4.37 0.90
CA SER A 114 -2.34 -4.34 1.48
C SER A 114 -2.17 -5.49 2.47
N VAL A 115 -1.41 -6.52 2.08
CA VAL A 115 -1.09 -7.67 2.96
C VAL A 115 -0.42 -7.18 4.25
N ARG A 116 0.44 -6.18 4.17
CA ARG A 116 1.12 -5.60 5.35
C ARG A 116 0.10 -5.01 6.33
N ASP A 117 -0.84 -4.20 5.85
CA ASP A 117 -1.81 -3.55 6.74
C ASP A 117 -2.85 -4.53 7.24
N LEU A 118 -3.24 -5.54 6.44
CA LEU A 118 -4.08 -6.64 6.91
C LEU A 118 -3.44 -7.37 8.09
N LEU A 119 -2.17 -7.77 7.97
CA LEU A 119 -1.47 -8.47 9.05
C LEU A 119 -1.24 -7.59 10.28
N ARG A 120 -1.07 -6.28 10.09
CA ARG A 120 -1.01 -5.32 11.21
C ARG A 120 -2.35 -5.23 11.93
N LEU A 121 -3.46 -5.11 11.18
CA LEU A 121 -4.81 -5.08 11.76
C LEU A 121 -5.11 -6.35 12.55
N VAL A 122 -4.83 -7.52 11.98
CA VAL A 122 -5.01 -8.81 12.67
C VAL A 122 -4.16 -8.86 13.95
N ARG A 123 -2.89 -8.47 13.87
CA ARG A 123 -2.02 -8.44 15.05
C ARG A 123 -2.54 -7.51 16.12
N PHE A 124 -2.92 -6.29 15.77
CA PHE A 124 -3.47 -5.32 16.72
C PHE A 124 -4.76 -5.83 17.37
N ALA A 125 -5.63 -6.50 16.60
CA ALA A 125 -6.85 -7.10 17.14
C ALA A 125 -6.53 -8.22 18.15
N CYS A 126 -5.51 -9.04 17.88
CA CYS A 126 -5.02 -10.02 18.84
C CYS A 126 -4.38 -9.38 20.09
N ASP A 127 -3.73 -8.22 19.95
CA ASP A 127 -3.13 -7.50 21.07
C ASP A 127 -4.20 -6.82 21.97
N GLU A 128 -5.41 -6.56 21.46
CA GLU A 128 -6.51 -5.93 22.21
C GLU A 128 -7.44 -6.93 22.94
N SER A 129 -7.33 -8.23 22.64
CA SER A 129 -8.20 -9.25 23.23
C SER A 129 -7.41 -10.49 23.64
N ASP A 130 -7.51 -10.86 24.92
CA ASP A 130 -6.95 -12.12 25.46
C ASP A 130 -7.83 -13.34 25.16
N THR A 131 -9.02 -13.15 24.58
CA THR A 131 -9.99 -14.21 24.32
C THR A 131 -10.45 -14.22 22.88
N ILE A 132 -11.68 -13.79 22.61
CA ILE A 132 -12.27 -13.76 21.28
C ILE A 132 -12.31 -12.32 20.78
N ILE A 133 -11.88 -12.12 19.54
CA ILE A 133 -11.93 -10.81 18.87
C ILE A 133 -13.36 -10.55 18.43
N GLU A 134 -13.99 -9.56 19.04
CA GLU A 134 -15.33 -9.08 18.71
C GLU A 134 -15.25 -7.85 17.78
N ARG A 135 -16.43 -7.35 17.38
CA ARG A 135 -16.53 -6.24 16.44
C ARG A 135 -15.90 -4.96 16.98
N ASP A 136 -16.06 -4.65 18.24
CA ASP A 136 -15.51 -3.45 18.90
C ASP A 136 -13.99 -3.44 18.89
N HIS A 137 -13.33 -4.59 19.09
CA HIS A 137 -11.88 -4.72 18.93
C HIS A 137 -11.45 -4.40 17.49
N ALA A 138 -12.18 -4.92 16.49
CA ALA A 138 -11.90 -4.62 15.09
C ALA A 138 -12.10 -3.13 14.77
N GLU A 139 -13.17 -2.51 15.27
CA GLU A 139 -13.43 -1.08 15.08
C GLU A 139 -12.34 -0.22 15.72
N SER A 140 -11.87 -0.59 16.92
CA SER A 140 -10.77 0.07 17.62
C SER A 140 -9.48 0.07 16.78
N VAL A 141 -9.07 -1.09 16.26
CA VAL A 141 -7.83 -1.19 15.47
C VAL A 141 -7.95 -0.52 14.10
N ILE A 142 -9.13 -0.51 13.50
CA ILE A 142 -9.43 0.24 12.28
C ILE A 142 -9.27 1.74 12.52
N LEU A 143 -9.82 2.27 13.60
CA LEU A 143 -9.65 3.67 13.99
C LEU A 143 -8.19 4.01 14.30
N ARG A 144 -7.45 3.09 14.90
CA ARG A 144 -6.01 3.24 15.11
C ARG A 144 -5.28 3.37 13.78
N LEU A 145 -5.52 2.47 12.84
CA LEU A 145 -4.92 2.53 11.50
C LEU A 145 -5.29 3.83 10.78
N MET A 146 -6.56 4.23 10.83
CA MET A 146 -7.03 5.50 10.26
C MET A 146 -6.25 6.70 10.82
N ARG A 147 -6.07 6.79 12.14
CA ARG A 147 -5.32 7.88 12.76
C ARG A 147 -3.85 7.90 12.36
N GLU A 148 -3.24 6.73 12.16
CA GLU A 148 -1.85 6.65 11.67
C GLU A 148 -1.75 7.21 10.24
N TYR A 149 -2.66 6.84 9.35
CA TYR A 149 -2.70 7.35 7.99
C TYR A 149 -3.07 8.84 7.91
N ASP A 150 -4.03 9.29 8.73
CA ASP A 150 -4.44 10.70 8.78
C ASP A 150 -3.27 11.67 9.10
N ARG A 151 -2.32 11.23 9.93
CA ARG A 151 -1.10 12.00 10.23
C ARG A 151 -0.15 12.15 9.04
N LEU A 152 -0.22 11.23 8.07
CA LEU A 152 0.63 11.25 6.88
C LEU A 152 0.04 12.12 5.76
N VAL A 153 -1.28 12.34 5.79
CA VAL A 153 -1.97 13.20 4.82
C VAL A 153 -1.69 14.66 5.13
N LYS A 154 -1.13 15.37 4.16
CA LYS A 154 -0.91 16.81 4.23
C LYS A 154 -2.07 17.55 3.55
N ASP A 155 -2.25 18.83 3.88
CA ASP A 155 -3.31 19.65 3.26
C ASP A 155 -3.08 19.83 1.75
N GLU A 156 -1.83 19.88 1.32
CA GLU A 156 -1.43 19.92 -0.09
C GLU A 156 -1.85 18.69 -0.90
N ASP A 157 -2.12 17.56 -0.23
CA ASP A 157 -2.53 16.31 -0.88
C ASP A 157 -3.99 16.27 -1.27
N PHE A 158 -4.83 17.10 -0.67
CA PHE A 158 -6.28 16.99 -0.80
C PHE A 158 -6.77 17.07 -2.25
N ALA A 159 -6.24 18.01 -3.03
CA ALA A 159 -6.62 18.15 -4.43
C ALA A 159 -6.24 16.91 -5.24
N LEU A 160 -5.05 16.34 -4.99
CA LEU A 160 -4.57 15.14 -5.67
C LEU A 160 -5.36 13.89 -5.25
N LEU A 161 -5.66 13.74 -3.96
CA LEU A 161 -6.50 12.65 -3.45
C LEU A 161 -7.91 12.70 -4.06
N ALA A 162 -8.53 13.88 -4.12
CA ALA A 162 -9.84 14.06 -4.77
C ALA A 162 -9.78 13.69 -6.27
N LYS A 163 -8.73 14.12 -6.98
CA LYS A 163 -8.52 13.78 -8.38
C LYS A 163 -8.40 12.27 -8.58
N ILE A 164 -7.54 11.60 -7.82
CA ILE A 164 -7.34 10.13 -7.91
C ILE A 164 -8.63 9.40 -7.57
N ASN A 165 -9.37 9.84 -6.56
CA ASN A 165 -10.66 9.26 -6.22
C ASN A 165 -11.66 9.30 -7.37
N GLY A 166 -11.69 10.40 -8.13
CA GLY A 166 -12.59 10.56 -9.28
C GLY A 166 -12.14 9.86 -10.55
N THR A 167 -10.83 9.87 -10.83
CA THR A 167 -10.29 9.37 -12.10
C THR A 167 -9.80 7.93 -12.03
N ARG A 168 -9.54 7.40 -10.82
CA ARG A 168 -8.89 6.10 -10.59
C ARG A 168 -7.50 6.00 -11.21
N GLN A 169 -6.86 7.11 -11.49
CA GLN A 169 -5.54 7.17 -12.10
C GLN A 169 -4.58 7.98 -11.26
N VAL A 170 -3.33 7.55 -11.22
CA VAL A 170 -2.23 8.26 -10.56
C VAL A 170 -1.49 9.11 -11.60
N PRO A 171 -1.41 10.43 -11.44
CA PRO A 171 -0.51 11.27 -12.27
C PRO A 171 0.95 10.82 -12.14
N GLY A 172 1.73 11.07 -13.19
CA GLY A 172 3.16 10.72 -13.23
C GLY A 172 4.04 11.81 -12.58
N ASP A 173 3.72 12.24 -11.37
CA ASP A 173 4.45 13.29 -10.65
C ASP A 173 5.00 12.81 -9.30
N GLU A 174 5.94 13.57 -8.73
CA GLU A 174 6.59 13.24 -7.46
C GLU A 174 5.60 13.16 -6.28
N ALA A 175 4.57 14.01 -6.27
CA ALA A 175 3.55 14.00 -5.23
C ALA A 175 2.80 12.68 -5.23
N SER A 176 2.45 12.17 -6.42
CA SER A 176 1.84 10.85 -6.60
C SER A 176 2.76 9.71 -6.12
N GLY A 177 4.04 9.78 -6.47
CA GLY A 177 5.05 8.83 -5.99
C GLY A 177 5.12 8.78 -4.47
N ARG A 178 5.02 9.93 -3.79
CA ARG A 178 4.98 10.02 -2.34
C ARG A 178 3.70 9.42 -1.75
N LEU A 179 2.54 9.66 -2.34
CA LEU A 179 1.27 9.07 -1.88
C LEU A 179 1.30 7.54 -1.98
N LEU A 180 1.83 6.99 -3.06
CA LEU A 180 2.00 5.54 -3.24
C LEU A 180 3.04 4.96 -2.26
N HIS A 181 4.18 5.65 -2.06
CA HIS A 181 5.22 5.22 -1.12
C HIS A 181 4.68 5.10 0.31
N HIS A 182 3.87 6.06 0.74
CA HIS A 182 3.21 6.04 2.05
C HIS A 182 1.92 5.20 2.07
N ARG A 183 1.53 4.60 0.96
CA ARG A 183 0.28 3.84 0.80
C ARG A 183 -0.98 4.64 1.12
N LEU A 184 -0.92 5.97 1.00
CA LEU A 184 -2.13 6.81 1.06
C LEU A 184 -3.05 6.54 -0.13
N VAL A 185 -2.43 6.15 -1.24
CA VAL A 185 -3.04 5.64 -2.47
C VAL A 185 -2.49 4.25 -2.73
N LEU A 186 -3.33 3.34 -3.16
CA LEU A 186 -3.01 1.96 -3.51
C LEU A 186 -3.16 1.78 -5.01
N GLU A 187 -2.21 1.09 -5.64
CA GLU A 187 -2.24 0.79 -7.07
C GLU A 187 -2.60 -0.68 -7.28
N TYR A 188 -3.46 -0.91 -8.26
CA TYR A 188 -3.97 -2.22 -8.65
C TYR A 188 -3.75 -2.47 -10.13
N PHE A 189 -3.88 -3.73 -10.55
CA PHE A 189 -3.76 -4.14 -11.93
C PHE A 189 -4.93 -5.06 -12.33
N ASN A 190 -5.55 -4.76 -13.48
CA ASN A 190 -6.60 -5.54 -14.08
C ASN A 190 -6.52 -5.43 -15.61
N GLY A 191 -5.39 -5.88 -16.20
CA GLY A 191 -5.06 -5.58 -17.59
C GLY A 191 -4.53 -4.16 -17.78
N GLU A 192 -5.09 -3.20 -17.03
CA GLU A 192 -4.62 -1.83 -16.94
C GLU A 192 -4.35 -1.45 -15.46
N ARG A 193 -3.45 -0.49 -15.25
CA ARG A 193 -3.17 0.04 -13.91
C ARG A 193 -4.26 1.03 -13.52
N TRP A 194 -4.73 0.91 -12.30
CA TRP A 194 -5.67 1.85 -11.69
C TRP A 194 -5.36 2.02 -10.22
N ALA A 195 -5.87 3.06 -9.60
CA ALA A 195 -5.58 3.36 -8.21
C ALA A 195 -6.82 3.77 -7.43
N ASP A 196 -6.74 3.60 -6.14
CA ASP A 196 -7.74 4.08 -5.20
C ASP A 196 -7.08 4.58 -3.91
N LEU A 197 -7.79 5.42 -3.18
CA LEU A 197 -7.36 5.83 -1.85
C LEU A 197 -7.37 4.61 -0.91
N HIS A 198 -6.36 4.52 -0.05
CA HIS A 198 -6.38 3.52 1.01
C HIS A 198 -7.67 3.65 1.84
N PRO A 199 -8.40 2.56 2.17
CA PRO A 199 -9.65 2.64 2.92
C PRO A 199 -9.50 3.39 4.24
N ALA A 200 -8.40 3.21 4.97
CA ALA A 200 -8.12 3.96 6.19
C ALA A 200 -7.98 5.48 5.95
N VAL A 201 -7.46 5.90 4.80
CA VAL A 201 -7.42 7.32 4.39
C VAL A 201 -8.83 7.83 4.11
N ARG A 202 -9.68 7.03 3.46
CA ARG A 202 -11.10 7.39 3.21
C ARG A 202 -11.89 7.59 4.50
N LEU A 203 -11.54 6.89 5.58
CA LEU A 203 -12.19 7.04 6.88
C LEU A 203 -11.82 8.35 7.59
N SER A 204 -10.72 9.02 7.20
CA SER A 204 -10.32 10.30 7.81
C SER A 204 -11.41 11.36 7.63
N PRO A 205 -11.85 12.03 8.72
CA PRO A 205 -12.83 13.11 8.63
C PRO A 205 -12.38 14.28 7.75
N ARG A 206 -11.07 14.54 7.67
CA ARG A 206 -10.48 15.58 6.81
C ARG A 206 -10.64 15.21 5.34
N VAL A 207 -10.34 13.97 4.99
CA VAL A 207 -10.44 13.45 3.62
C VAL A 207 -11.91 13.31 3.21
N GLN A 208 -12.80 12.85 4.10
CA GLN A 208 -14.22 12.74 3.80
C GLN A 208 -14.86 14.09 3.41
N LYS A 209 -14.37 15.21 3.95
CA LYS A 209 -14.88 16.55 3.58
C LYS A 209 -14.62 16.90 2.13
N ILE A 210 -13.51 16.44 1.55
CA ILE A 210 -13.14 16.72 0.16
C ILE A 210 -13.70 15.70 -0.84
N LEU A 211 -14.11 14.52 -0.35
CA LEU A 211 -14.69 13.46 -1.20
C LEU A 211 -16.21 13.60 -1.34
N LYS A 212 -16.85 14.42 -0.51
CA LYS A 212 -18.28 14.73 -0.67
C LYS A 212 -18.46 15.63 -1.89
N PRO A 213 -19.41 15.30 -2.78
CA PRO A 213 -19.74 16.13 -3.93
C PRO A 213 -20.28 17.50 -3.51
#